data_fcde5f48aac79b1c49f65839d42f5080
#
_entry.id   fcde5f48aac79b1c49f65839d42f5080
#
_cell.length_a   1.000
_cell.length_b   1.000
_cell.length_c   1.000
_cell.angle_alpha   90.00
_cell.angle_beta   90.00
_cell.angle_gamma   90.00
#
_symmetry.space_group_name_H-M   'P 1'
#
loop_
_entity.id
_entity.type
_entity.pdbx_description
1 polymer ?
#
loop_
_entity_poly.entity_id
_entity_poly.type
_entity_poly.pdbx_seq_one_letter_code
_entity_poly.pdbx_strand_id
1 'polypeptide(L)'
;MRRIEIITPQNVPILYQLASVRERMLAFLLDILILLITLYIIYLICASSFDEDTLMTITFLFLLPIFMFYSLGMEVFNNGQTIGKKAMRIKVVKLTGLELSLSDYLLRWAFRWIDIWGSLGSIAALKVSSSTRGQRIGDLLADTTVVRTSADFTVSLQELLAIKSTTDHEIA
;
A
#
# COMPACT_ATOMS: atom_id res chain seq x y z
N MET A 1 -1.66 19.54 -0.36
CA MET A 1 -1.55 18.08 -0.16
C MET A 1 -1.86 17.79 1.30
N ARG A 2 -2.56 16.68 1.62
CA ARG A 2 -2.89 16.33 3.00
C ARG A 2 -1.66 15.71 3.66
N ARG A 3 -1.33 16.16 4.89
CA ARG A 3 -0.24 15.59 5.70
C ARG A 3 -0.83 14.95 6.95
N ILE A 4 -0.16 13.93 7.46
CA ILE A 4 -0.50 13.28 8.72
C ILE A 4 0.78 13.17 9.56
N GLU A 5 0.66 13.45 10.82
CA GLU A 5 1.71 13.25 11.80
C GLU A 5 1.54 11.87 12.44
N ILE A 6 2.59 11.08 12.45
CA ILE A 6 2.64 9.76 13.07
C ILE A 6 3.73 9.80 14.14
N ILE A 7 3.35 9.54 15.38
CA ILE A 7 4.30 9.46 16.50
C ILE A 7 4.88 8.05 16.52
N THR A 8 6.19 7.97 16.36
CA THR A 8 6.91 6.66 16.45
C THR A 8 6.98 6.18 17.90
N PRO A 9 7.25 4.87 18.14
CA PRO A 9 7.44 4.36 19.52
C PRO A 9 8.54 5.05 20.31
N GLN A 10 9.48 5.71 19.62
CA GLN A 10 10.54 6.53 20.21
C GLN A 10 10.09 7.97 20.52
N ASN A 11 8.78 8.24 20.45
CA ASN A 11 8.16 9.56 20.67
C ASN A 11 8.64 10.65 19.71
N VAL A 12 9.08 10.25 18.49
CA VAL A 12 9.48 11.18 17.42
C VAL A 12 8.31 11.38 16.47
N PRO A 13 7.79 12.60 16.27
CA PRO A 13 6.76 12.89 15.30
C PRO A 13 7.35 12.90 13.88
N ILE A 14 6.80 12.08 12.98
CA ILE A 14 7.16 12.06 11.58
C ILE A 14 5.98 12.55 10.74
N LEU A 15 6.21 13.56 9.91
CA LEU A 15 5.22 14.10 9.00
C LEU A 15 5.25 13.33 7.68
N TYR A 16 4.17 12.61 7.37
CA TYR A 16 4.00 11.91 6.12
C TYR A 16 3.00 12.62 5.20
N GLN A 17 3.26 12.57 3.89
CA GLN A 17 2.29 12.98 2.89
C GLN A 17 1.35 11.82 2.58
N LEU A 18 0.03 12.04 2.69
CA LEU A 18 -0.96 11.04 2.32
C LEU A 18 -0.97 10.81 0.81
N ALA A 19 -1.00 9.53 0.40
CA ALA A 19 -1.17 9.15 -0.98
C ALA A 19 -2.56 9.56 -1.49
N SER A 20 -2.61 10.19 -2.65
CA SER A 20 -3.86 10.56 -3.31
C SER A 20 -4.65 9.33 -3.78
N VAL A 21 -5.96 9.49 -4.00
CA VAL A 21 -6.79 8.42 -4.58
C VAL A 21 -6.24 7.98 -5.93
N ARG A 22 -5.80 8.92 -6.77
CA ARG A 22 -5.26 8.64 -8.12
C ARG A 22 -4.01 7.77 -8.04
N GLU A 23 -3.07 8.06 -7.15
CA GLU A 23 -1.85 7.26 -6.96
C GLU A 23 -2.18 5.82 -6.52
N ARG A 24 -3.15 5.66 -5.64
CA ARG A 24 -3.61 4.33 -5.18
C ARG A 24 -4.29 3.55 -6.29
N MET A 25 -5.10 4.22 -7.13
CA MET A 25 -5.75 3.60 -8.29
C MET A 25 -4.72 3.18 -9.35
N LEU A 26 -3.79 4.07 -9.69
CA LEU A 26 -2.73 3.76 -10.65
C LEU A 26 -1.84 2.61 -10.16
N ALA A 27 -1.46 2.60 -8.87
CA ALA A 27 -0.74 1.48 -8.28
C ALA A 27 -1.49 0.15 -8.40
N PHE A 28 -2.81 0.17 -8.13
CA PHE A 28 -3.67 -1.01 -8.26
C PHE A 28 -3.80 -1.47 -9.71
N LEU A 29 -3.98 -0.56 -10.67
CA LEU A 29 -4.05 -0.89 -12.09
C LEU A 29 -2.74 -1.48 -12.60
N LEU A 30 -1.60 -0.94 -12.18
CA LEU A 30 -0.28 -1.49 -12.50
C LEU A 30 -0.10 -2.90 -11.94
N ASP A 31 -0.51 -3.13 -10.68
CA ASP A 31 -0.46 -4.46 -10.06
C ASP A 31 -1.29 -5.47 -10.84
N ILE A 32 -2.54 -5.13 -11.19
CA ILE A 32 -3.41 -5.99 -11.99
C ILE A 32 -2.80 -6.26 -13.38
N LEU A 33 -2.31 -5.22 -14.05
CA LEU A 33 -1.72 -5.37 -15.39
C LEU A 33 -0.54 -6.34 -15.38
N ILE A 34 0.40 -6.14 -14.45
CA ILE A 34 1.58 -7.01 -14.30
C ILE A 34 1.14 -8.44 -13.98
N LEU A 35 0.20 -8.61 -13.06
CA LEU A 35 -0.29 -9.92 -12.66
C LEU A 35 -0.99 -10.64 -13.80
N LEU A 36 -1.88 -9.98 -14.54
CA LEU A 36 -2.59 -10.56 -15.69
C LEU A 36 -1.63 -10.97 -16.80
N ILE A 37 -0.65 -10.13 -17.13
CA ILE A 37 0.38 -10.46 -18.13
C ILE A 37 1.17 -11.70 -17.69
N THR A 38 1.61 -11.74 -16.43
CA THR A 38 2.38 -12.86 -15.89
C THR A 38 1.56 -14.16 -15.91
N LEU A 39 0.32 -14.13 -15.42
CA LEU A 39 -0.56 -15.29 -15.42
C LEU A 39 -0.93 -15.75 -16.84
N TYR A 40 -1.11 -14.83 -17.77
CA TYR A 40 -1.39 -15.13 -19.17
C TYR A 40 -0.19 -15.84 -19.85
N ILE A 41 1.03 -15.37 -19.59
CA ILE A 41 2.24 -16.04 -20.10
C ILE A 41 2.35 -17.47 -19.53
N ILE A 42 2.13 -17.64 -18.22
CA ILE A 42 2.15 -18.95 -17.57
C ILE A 42 1.07 -19.87 -18.19
N TYR A 43 -0.14 -19.34 -18.38
CA TYR A 43 -1.24 -20.05 -19.01
C TYR A 43 -0.87 -20.54 -20.42
N LEU A 44 -0.26 -19.70 -21.27
CA LEU A 44 0.17 -20.07 -22.61
C LEU A 44 1.23 -21.18 -22.60
N ILE A 45 2.18 -21.12 -21.67
CA ILE A 45 3.21 -22.16 -21.50
C ILE A 45 2.54 -23.49 -21.10
N CYS A 46 1.62 -23.47 -20.16
CA CYS A 46 0.88 -24.66 -19.74
C CYS A 46 0.00 -25.20 -20.86
N ALA A 47 -0.69 -24.34 -21.61
CA ALA A 47 -1.56 -24.72 -22.71
C ALA A 47 -0.81 -25.41 -23.89
N SER A 48 0.48 -25.12 -24.04
CA SER A 48 1.31 -25.81 -25.05
C SER A 48 1.78 -27.19 -24.61
N SER A 49 1.66 -27.52 -23.32
CA SER A 49 2.26 -28.74 -22.74
C SER A 49 1.25 -29.74 -22.20
N PHE A 50 0.01 -29.30 -21.92
CA PHE A 50 -1.02 -30.11 -21.25
C PHE A 50 -2.33 -30.11 -22.04
N ASP A 51 -3.12 -31.16 -21.84
CA ASP A 51 -4.50 -31.30 -22.36
C ASP A 51 -5.47 -30.35 -21.62
N GLU A 52 -6.66 -30.16 -22.21
CA GLU A 52 -7.65 -29.18 -21.68
C GLU A 52 -8.09 -29.46 -20.27
N ASP A 53 -8.31 -30.72 -19.87
CA ASP A 53 -8.74 -31.09 -18.53
C ASP A 53 -7.65 -30.79 -17.47
N THR A 54 -6.41 -31.14 -17.80
CA THR A 54 -5.25 -30.83 -16.94
C THR A 54 -5.00 -29.33 -16.86
N LEU A 55 -5.11 -28.61 -17.98
CA LEU A 55 -4.98 -27.15 -18.00
C LEU A 55 -6.04 -26.45 -17.14
N MET A 56 -7.29 -26.90 -17.22
CA MET A 56 -8.36 -26.39 -16.36
C MET A 56 -8.05 -26.62 -14.88
N THR A 57 -7.58 -27.82 -14.54
CA THR A 57 -7.18 -28.17 -13.17
C THR A 57 -6.04 -27.26 -12.66
N ILE A 58 -5.00 -27.06 -13.47
CA ILE A 58 -3.87 -26.16 -13.14
C ILE A 58 -4.37 -24.72 -12.93
N THR A 59 -5.26 -24.26 -13.80
CA THR A 59 -5.80 -22.90 -13.73
C THR A 59 -6.55 -22.68 -12.42
N PHE A 60 -7.46 -23.57 -12.05
CA PHE A 60 -8.24 -23.44 -10.82
C PHE A 60 -7.40 -23.67 -9.55
N LEU A 61 -6.49 -24.64 -9.58
CA LEU A 61 -5.74 -25.03 -8.38
C LEU A 61 -4.54 -24.10 -8.09
N PHE A 62 -3.92 -23.53 -9.11
CA PHE A 62 -2.70 -22.74 -8.97
C PHE A 62 -2.88 -21.28 -9.42
N LEU A 63 -3.35 -21.01 -10.63
CA LEU A 63 -3.40 -19.65 -11.17
C LEU A 63 -4.42 -18.79 -10.44
N LEU A 64 -5.59 -19.32 -10.10
CA LEU A 64 -6.62 -18.59 -9.37
C LEU A 64 -6.16 -18.20 -7.94
N PRO A 65 -5.61 -19.11 -7.11
CA PRO A 65 -5.04 -18.73 -5.81
C PRO A 65 -3.89 -17.71 -5.92
N ILE A 66 -3.00 -17.85 -6.90
CA ILE A 66 -1.94 -16.86 -7.13
C ILE A 66 -2.56 -15.48 -7.38
N PHE A 67 -3.58 -15.38 -8.23
CA PHE A 67 -4.30 -14.13 -8.47
C PHE A 67 -4.91 -13.55 -7.19
N MET A 68 -5.56 -14.39 -6.39
CA MET A 68 -6.22 -13.97 -5.16
C MET A 68 -5.23 -13.48 -4.09
N PHE A 69 -4.16 -14.23 -3.85
CA PHE A 69 -3.23 -13.99 -2.75
C PHE A 69 -2.02 -13.14 -3.11
N TYR A 70 -1.82 -12.82 -4.39
CA TYR A 70 -0.69 -11.99 -4.86
C TYR A 70 -0.49 -10.72 -4.02
N SER A 71 -1.56 -9.95 -3.83
CA SER A 71 -1.47 -8.67 -3.13
C SER A 71 -1.17 -8.83 -1.65
N LEU A 72 -1.69 -9.88 -1.01
CA LEU A 72 -1.39 -10.21 0.38
C LEU A 72 0.09 -10.62 0.52
N GLY A 73 0.53 -11.58 -0.28
CA GLY A 73 1.91 -12.05 -0.27
C GLY A 73 2.91 -10.90 -0.50
N MET A 74 2.67 -10.10 -1.53
CA MET A 74 3.54 -8.96 -1.84
C MET A 74 3.58 -7.91 -0.72
N GLU A 75 2.45 -7.59 -0.08
CA GLU A 75 2.43 -6.65 1.05
C GLU A 75 3.18 -7.20 2.27
N VAL A 76 3.03 -8.50 2.56
CA VAL A 76 3.73 -9.15 3.68
C VAL A 76 5.24 -9.20 3.44
N PHE A 77 5.69 -9.71 2.28
CA PHE A 77 7.12 -9.86 1.98
C PHE A 77 7.85 -8.53 1.70
N ASN A 78 7.14 -7.49 1.26
CA ASN A 78 7.72 -6.19 0.92
C ASN A 78 7.31 -5.07 1.90
N ASN A 79 7.03 -5.40 3.17
CA ASN A 79 6.75 -4.42 4.23
C ASN A 79 5.68 -3.38 3.82
N GLY A 80 4.53 -3.85 3.34
CA GLY A 80 3.39 -3.00 2.99
C GLY A 80 3.42 -2.41 1.58
N GLN A 81 4.25 -2.94 0.69
CA GLN A 81 4.34 -2.49 -0.71
C GLN A 81 4.09 -3.64 -1.68
N THR A 82 3.32 -3.38 -2.73
CA THR A 82 3.24 -4.20 -3.96
C THR A 82 4.16 -3.59 -5.03
N ILE A 83 4.31 -4.27 -6.17
CA ILE A 83 5.12 -3.75 -7.30
C ILE A 83 4.56 -2.41 -7.78
N GLY A 84 3.24 -2.32 -7.99
CA GLY A 84 2.59 -1.07 -8.40
C GLY A 84 2.72 0.04 -7.35
N LYS A 85 2.63 -0.28 -6.05
CA LYS A 85 2.87 0.69 -4.98
C LYS A 85 4.31 1.19 -4.95
N LYS A 86 5.30 0.32 -5.19
CA LYS A 86 6.71 0.73 -5.32
C LYS A 86 6.91 1.66 -6.51
N ALA A 87 6.30 1.35 -7.67
CA ALA A 87 6.36 2.20 -8.85
C ALA A 87 5.77 3.60 -8.60
N MET A 88 4.68 3.67 -7.84
CA MET A 88 4.03 4.94 -7.47
C MET A 88 4.64 5.60 -6.23
N ARG A 89 5.70 5.02 -5.65
CA ARG A 89 6.37 5.51 -4.44
C ARG A 89 5.42 5.71 -3.26
N ILE A 90 4.51 4.77 -3.04
CA ILE A 90 3.59 4.76 -1.91
C ILE A 90 3.78 3.52 -1.06
N LYS A 91 3.52 3.64 0.24
CA LYS A 91 3.68 2.58 1.23
C LYS A 91 2.53 2.61 2.23
N VAL A 92 2.17 1.43 2.74
CA VAL A 92 1.26 1.30 3.88
C VAL A 92 2.05 1.49 5.16
N VAL A 93 1.50 2.27 6.08
CA VAL A 93 2.05 2.49 7.41
C VAL A 93 0.96 2.38 8.46
N LYS A 94 1.33 1.97 9.67
CA LYS A 94 0.44 1.94 10.84
C LYS A 94 0.40 3.31 11.49
N LEU A 95 -0.78 3.78 11.92
CA LEU A 95 -0.94 5.10 12.54
C LEU A 95 -0.28 5.19 13.92
N THR A 96 -0.07 4.04 14.57
CA THR A 96 0.66 3.95 15.85
C THR A 96 2.19 4.02 15.71
N GLY A 97 2.71 4.14 14.47
CA GLY A 97 4.16 4.14 14.22
C GLY A 97 4.84 2.79 14.38
N LEU A 98 4.10 1.75 14.76
CA LEU A 98 4.60 0.37 14.87
C LEU A 98 4.71 -0.29 13.50
N GLU A 99 5.42 -1.41 13.43
CA GLU A 99 5.42 -2.25 12.24
C GLU A 99 4.06 -2.90 12.03
N LEU A 100 3.74 -3.17 10.76
CA LEU A 100 2.51 -3.85 10.37
C LEU A 100 2.59 -5.32 10.76
N SER A 101 1.58 -5.81 11.46
CA SER A 101 1.42 -7.21 11.80
C SER A 101 0.75 -7.99 10.64
N LEU A 102 0.87 -9.33 10.65
CA LEU A 102 0.19 -10.18 9.68
C LEU A 102 -1.33 -9.97 9.70
N SER A 103 -1.93 -9.77 10.88
CA SER A 103 -3.36 -9.47 11.02
C SER A 103 -3.78 -8.18 10.33
N ASP A 104 -2.93 -7.14 10.35
CA ASP A 104 -3.20 -5.89 9.66
C ASP A 104 -3.26 -6.10 8.14
N TYR A 105 -2.34 -6.91 7.58
CA TYR A 105 -2.35 -7.26 6.16
C TYR A 105 -3.57 -8.11 5.77
N LEU A 106 -3.94 -9.10 6.59
CA LEU A 106 -5.10 -9.96 6.36
C LEU A 106 -6.41 -9.16 6.37
N LEU A 107 -6.61 -8.28 7.36
CA LEU A 107 -7.79 -7.40 7.42
C LEU A 107 -7.89 -6.54 6.17
N ARG A 108 -6.80 -5.89 5.77
CA ARG A 108 -6.75 -5.06 4.58
C ARG A 108 -7.02 -5.85 3.30
N TRP A 109 -6.50 -7.08 3.20
CA TRP A 109 -6.72 -7.98 2.07
C TRP A 109 -8.18 -8.44 2.00
N ALA A 110 -8.76 -8.88 3.13
CA ALA A 110 -10.14 -9.35 3.18
C ALA A 110 -11.13 -8.23 2.80
N PHE A 111 -10.97 -7.04 3.37
CA PHE A 111 -11.84 -5.90 3.05
C PHE A 111 -11.60 -5.32 1.65
N ARG A 112 -10.45 -5.60 1.02
CA ARG A 112 -10.22 -5.23 -0.38
C ARG A 112 -11.24 -5.87 -1.32
N TRP A 113 -11.64 -7.12 -1.07
CA TRP A 113 -12.66 -7.81 -1.86
C TRP A 113 -14.01 -7.09 -1.77
N ILE A 114 -14.38 -6.65 -0.58
CA ILE A 114 -15.63 -5.88 -0.36
C ILE A 114 -15.52 -4.50 -1.00
N ASP A 115 -14.41 -3.79 -0.77
CA ASP A 115 -14.21 -2.42 -1.25
C ASP A 115 -14.11 -2.31 -2.78
N ILE A 116 -13.46 -3.28 -3.44
CA ILE A 116 -13.20 -3.22 -4.88
C ILE A 116 -14.27 -3.99 -5.65
N TRP A 117 -14.55 -5.22 -5.28
CA TRP A 117 -15.48 -6.09 -6.01
C TRP A 117 -16.94 -5.84 -5.63
N GLY A 118 -17.22 -5.54 -4.36
CA GLY A 118 -18.59 -5.23 -3.90
C GLY A 118 -19.12 -3.88 -4.40
N SER A 119 -18.25 -2.96 -4.81
CA SER A 119 -18.64 -1.60 -5.18
C SER A 119 -17.94 -1.07 -6.43
N LEU A 120 -17.25 -1.90 -7.20
CA LEU A 120 -16.38 -1.49 -8.32
C LEU A 120 -15.39 -0.37 -7.94
N GLY A 121 -14.93 -0.37 -6.69
CA GLY A 121 -14.00 0.63 -6.15
C GLY A 121 -14.61 1.99 -5.77
N SER A 122 -15.91 2.22 -6.01
CA SER A 122 -16.55 3.50 -5.71
C SER A 122 -16.60 3.80 -4.21
N ILE A 123 -16.94 2.83 -3.38
CA ILE A 123 -16.94 2.99 -1.91
C ILE A 123 -15.52 3.27 -1.40
N ALA A 124 -14.50 2.55 -1.90
CA ALA A 124 -13.12 2.79 -1.53
C ALA A 124 -12.66 4.21 -1.89
N ALA A 125 -13.00 4.69 -3.10
CA ALA A 125 -12.65 6.03 -3.56
C ALA A 125 -13.35 7.12 -2.74
N LEU A 126 -14.65 6.97 -2.46
CA LEU A 126 -15.43 7.89 -1.63
C LEU A 126 -14.90 7.97 -0.21
N LYS A 127 -14.62 6.82 0.43
CA LYS A 127 -14.06 6.77 1.79
C LYS A 127 -12.68 7.44 1.87
N VAL A 128 -11.77 7.16 0.96
CA VAL A 128 -10.46 7.81 0.93
C VAL A 128 -10.57 9.32 0.70
N SER A 129 -11.52 9.75 -0.14
CA SER A 129 -11.74 11.17 -0.44
C SER A 129 -12.37 11.92 0.74
N SER A 130 -13.33 11.33 1.44
CA SER A 130 -14.05 11.95 2.56
C SER A 130 -13.33 11.81 3.90
N SER A 131 -12.47 10.81 4.06
CA SER A 131 -11.70 10.62 5.30
C SER A 131 -10.58 11.66 5.43
N THR A 132 -10.45 12.27 6.61
CA THR A 132 -9.34 13.18 6.94
C THR A 132 -7.99 12.46 6.88
N ARG A 133 -7.94 11.17 7.22
CA ARG A 133 -6.76 10.32 7.23
C ARG A 133 -6.56 9.51 5.95
N GLY A 134 -7.44 9.69 4.95
CA GLY A 134 -7.35 9.00 3.67
C GLY A 134 -7.42 7.47 3.77
N GLN A 135 -8.25 6.93 4.66
CA GLN A 135 -8.38 5.50 4.94
C GLN A 135 -9.55 4.87 4.20
N ARG A 136 -9.36 3.64 3.67
CA ARG A 136 -10.43 2.74 3.23
C ARG A 136 -11.04 2.02 4.45
N ILE A 137 -12.10 1.25 4.27
CA ILE A 137 -12.70 0.48 5.37
C ILE A 137 -11.69 -0.49 5.97
N GLY A 138 -10.98 -1.26 5.15
CA GLY A 138 -9.93 -2.17 5.60
C GLY A 138 -8.74 -1.45 6.26
N ASP A 139 -8.38 -0.24 5.78
CA ASP A 139 -7.35 0.59 6.41
C ASP A 139 -7.77 1.08 7.79
N LEU A 140 -9.05 1.43 7.95
CA LEU A 140 -9.61 1.90 9.22
C LEU A 140 -9.59 0.81 10.29
N LEU A 141 -9.98 -0.41 9.93
CA LEU A 141 -10.03 -1.56 10.84
C LEU A 141 -8.63 -2.04 11.25
N ALA A 142 -7.64 -1.89 10.36
CA ALA A 142 -6.24 -2.23 10.62
C ALA A 142 -5.43 -1.06 11.22
N ASP A 143 -6.06 0.08 11.50
CA ASP A 143 -5.42 1.33 11.96
C ASP A 143 -4.20 1.74 11.09
N THR A 144 -4.37 1.66 9.78
CA THR A 144 -3.31 1.92 8.79
C THR A 144 -3.70 3.04 7.83
N THR A 145 -2.72 3.59 7.14
CA THR A 145 -2.95 4.52 6.02
C THR A 145 -1.89 4.32 4.94
N VAL A 146 -2.10 4.91 3.76
CA VAL A 146 -1.12 4.86 2.67
C VAL A 146 -0.48 6.24 2.54
N VAL A 147 0.85 6.26 2.61
CA VAL A 147 1.67 7.45 2.54
C VAL A 147 2.63 7.40 1.36
N ARG A 148 3.14 8.55 0.93
CA ARG A 148 4.24 8.61 -0.02
C ARG A 148 5.56 8.23 0.65
N THR A 149 6.37 7.44 -0.06
CA THR A 149 7.70 7.01 0.41
C THR A 149 8.75 8.11 0.23
N SER A 150 8.52 9.06 -0.68
CA SER A 150 9.32 10.29 -0.72
C SER A 150 8.99 11.09 0.54
N ALA A 151 9.73 10.83 1.61
CA ALA A 151 9.93 11.84 2.60
C ALA A 151 10.63 12.99 1.87
N ASP A 152 9.89 14.05 1.56
CA ASP A 152 10.51 15.35 1.45
C ASP A 152 11.04 15.68 2.84
N PHE A 153 12.13 15.04 3.24
CA PHE A 153 13.07 15.58 4.23
C PHE A 153 13.78 16.78 3.61
N THR A 154 13.05 17.71 3.07
CA THR A 154 13.45 19.09 3.11
C THR A 154 13.13 19.56 4.52
N VAL A 155 13.90 19.10 5.51
CA VAL A 155 14.26 19.96 6.62
C VAL A 155 14.86 21.14 5.92
N SER A 156 14.10 22.22 5.84
CA SER A 156 14.54 23.41 5.14
C SER A 156 15.86 23.80 5.81
N LEU A 157 16.89 24.15 5.01
CA LEU A 157 18.14 24.67 5.57
C LEU A 157 17.87 25.76 6.60
N GLN A 158 16.74 26.47 6.46
CA GLN A 158 16.24 27.46 7.38
C GLN A 158 15.81 26.87 8.74
N GLU A 159 15.19 25.66 8.77
CA GLU A 159 14.85 24.98 10.03
C GLU A 159 16.10 24.46 10.74
N LEU A 160 17.08 23.94 10.00
CA LEU A 160 18.38 23.54 10.58
C LEU A 160 19.16 24.73 11.12
N LEU A 161 19.15 25.87 10.42
CA LEU A 161 19.77 27.09 10.89
C LEU A 161 19.05 27.69 12.10
N ALA A 162 17.71 27.58 12.16
CA ALA A 162 16.92 28.02 13.31
C ALA A 162 17.21 27.18 14.57
N ILE A 163 17.33 25.84 14.41
CA ILE A 163 17.69 24.94 15.53
C ILE A 163 19.11 25.27 16.01
N LYS A 164 20.06 25.48 15.09
CA LYS A 164 21.42 25.85 15.45
C LYS A 164 21.49 27.16 16.21
N SER A 165 20.76 28.20 15.78
CA SER A 165 20.73 29.49 16.46
C SER A 165 20.12 29.41 17.88
N THR A 166 19.14 28.53 18.07
CA THR A 166 18.54 28.32 19.41
C THR A 166 19.51 27.62 20.36
N THR A 167 20.27 26.65 19.87
CA THR A 167 21.28 25.94 20.67
C THR A 167 22.45 26.85 21.04
N ASP A 168 22.87 27.73 20.14
CA ASP A 168 23.96 28.70 20.39
C ASP A 168 23.55 29.76 21.44
N HIS A 169 22.24 30.04 21.58
CA HIS A 169 21.72 30.96 22.63
C HIS A 169 21.56 30.28 24.01
N GLU A 170 21.44 28.95 24.09
CA GLU A 170 21.34 28.23 25.38
C GLU A 170 22.74 27.93 25.98
N ILE A 171 23.82 28.06 25.24
CA ILE A 171 25.18 27.75 25.68
C ILE A 171 25.97 29.03 26.02
N ALA A 172 25.46 30.22 25.70
CA ALA A 172 26.06 31.51 25.98
C ALA A 172 25.44 32.16 27.26
#